data_40e7c2ecbe982d0c455aafab7234fb9b
#
_entry.id   40e7c2ecbe982d0c455aafab7234fb9b
#
_cell.length_a   1.000
_cell.length_b   1.000
_cell.length_c   1.000
_cell.angle_alpha   90.00
_cell.angle_beta   90.00
_cell.angle_gamma   90.00
#
_symmetry.space_group_name_H-M   'P 1'
#
loop_
_entity.id
_entity.type
_entity.pdbx_description
1 polymer ?
#
loop_
_entity_poly.entity_id
_entity_poly.type
_entity_poly.pdbx_seq_one_letter_code
_entity_poly.pdbx_strand_id
1 'polypeptide(L)'
;MDLIKKIINHKDYSSLIDLDDFIKNNPIGTNKFRYFSKRPYKVIKNHIYTCLYYDGDKCVGYGHLDTEDDIVWLGILVGDTETGKKIGGKIMDDLILNSDSDILLSVDIDNHVAISVYEKKEFHIIETHPTYHIMKLNKNLNK
;
A
#
# COMPACT_ATOMS: atom_id res chain seq x y z
N MET A 1 4.47 16.45 -9.73
CA MET A 1 5.34 15.27 -9.63
C MET A 1 4.66 14.07 -10.26
N ASP A 2 5.26 13.52 -11.29
CA ASP A 2 4.75 12.31 -11.95
C ASP A 2 5.55 11.12 -11.47
N LEU A 3 4.87 10.13 -10.91
CA LEU A 3 5.52 8.91 -10.44
C LEU A 3 5.59 7.89 -11.55
N ILE A 4 6.74 7.23 -11.66
CA ILE A 4 6.94 6.11 -12.58
C ILE A 4 6.76 4.82 -11.80
N LYS A 5 5.97 3.89 -12.35
CA LYS A 5 5.69 2.61 -11.69
C LYS A 5 6.61 1.52 -12.20
N LYS A 6 7.02 0.64 -11.29
CA LYS A 6 7.69 -0.59 -11.64
C LYS A 6 6.92 -1.75 -11.00
N ILE A 7 6.37 -2.63 -11.84
CA ILE A 7 5.61 -3.79 -11.36
C ILE A 7 6.58 -4.80 -10.74
N ILE A 8 6.23 -5.31 -9.58
CA ILE A 8 6.97 -6.36 -8.89
C ILE A 8 6.33 -7.71 -9.23
N ASN A 9 7.16 -8.63 -9.71
CA ASN A 9 6.73 -9.98 -10.05
C ASN A 9 7.52 -10.98 -9.20
N HIS A 10 6.83 -11.91 -8.53
CA HIS A 10 7.48 -12.89 -7.66
C HIS A 10 8.46 -13.81 -8.41
N LYS A 11 8.36 -13.90 -9.74
CA LYS A 11 9.26 -14.68 -10.57
C LYS A 11 10.45 -13.86 -11.09
N ASP A 12 10.41 -12.56 -10.95
CA ASP A 12 11.47 -11.65 -11.39
C ASP A 12 12.36 -11.30 -10.21
N TYR A 13 13.49 -12.00 -10.10
CA TYR A 13 14.40 -11.82 -8.99
C TYR A 13 14.91 -10.39 -8.86
N SER A 14 15.15 -9.71 -9.97
CA SER A 14 15.61 -8.31 -9.99
C SER A 14 14.58 -7.39 -9.32
N SER A 15 13.28 -7.60 -9.58
CA SER A 15 12.24 -6.79 -8.96
C SER A 15 12.14 -7.04 -7.46
N LEU A 16 12.39 -8.26 -7.02
CA LEU A 16 12.40 -8.59 -5.58
C LEU A 16 13.58 -7.95 -4.86
N ILE A 17 14.73 -7.85 -5.51
CA ILE A 17 15.89 -7.13 -4.96
C ILE A 17 15.57 -5.66 -4.77
N ASP A 18 14.93 -5.02 -5.76
CA ASP A 18 14.52 -3.62 -5.64
C ASP A 18 13.56 -3.40 -4.48
N LEU A 19 12.62 -4.32 -4.27
CA LEU A 19 11.70 -4.26 -3.14
C LEU A 19 12.45 -4.40 -1.81
N ASP A 20 13.35 -5.37 -1.71
CA ASP A 20 14.13 -5.61 -0.50
C ASP A 20 14.98 -4.38 -0.15
N ASP A 21 15.61 -3.78 -1.14
CA ASP A 21 16.39 -2.55 -0.95
C ASP A 21 15.51 -1.40 -0.44
N PHE A 22 14.32 -1.24 -1.02
CA PHE A 22 13.41 -0.19 -0.58
C PHE A 22 12.99 -0.39 0.88
N ILE A 23 12.64 -1.62 1.26
CA ILE A 23 12.23 -1.94 2.63
C ILE A 23 13.38 -1.68 3.61
N LYS A 24 14.59 -2.11 3.29
CA LYS A 24 15.76 -1.93 4.15
C LYS A 24 16.18 -0.47 4.30
N ASN A 25 15.97 0.33 3.26
CA ASN A 25 16.32 1.75 3.27
C ASN A 25 15.26 2.65 3.91
N ASN A 26 14.13 2.09 4.31
CA ASN A 26 13.02 2.84 4.91
C ASN A 26 12.53 2.17 6.20
N PRO A 27 13.39 2.07 7.23
CA PRO A 27 13.06 1.33 8.45
C PRO A 27 11.90 1.91 9.25
N ILE A 28 11.69 3.23 9.24
CA ILE A 28 10.61 3.87 9.99
C ILE A 28 9.26 3.44 9.41
N GLY A 29 9.08 3.60 8.10
CA GLY A 29 7.84 3.19 7.43
C GLY A 29 7.63 1.69 7.50
N THR A 30 8.69 0.91 7.31
CA THR A 30 8.64 -0.55 7.39
C THR A 30 8.16 -1.04 8.75
N ASN A 31 8.61 -0.40 9.84
CA ASN A 31 8.16 -0.73 11.18
C ASN A 31 6.67 -0.48 11.39
N LYS A 32 6.10 0.51 10.72
CA LYS A 32 4.66 0.79 10.76
C LYS A 32 3.87 -0.12 9.83
N PHE A 33 4.40 -0.38 8.65
CA PHE A 33 3.74 -1.19 7.63
C PHE A 33 3.63 -2.66 8.04
N ARG A 34 4.68 -3.25 8.54
CA ARG A 34 4.76 -4.61 9.13
C ARG A 34 4.37 -5.79 8.23
N TYR A 35 3.91 -5.55 7.00
CA TYR A 35 3.39 -6.61 6.13
C TYR A 35 4.44 -7.71 5.88
N PHE A 36 5.67 -7.31 5.52
CA PHE A 36 6.75 -8.24 5.22
C PHE A 36 7.58 -8.65 6.44
N SER A 37 7.27 -8.16 7.63
CA SER A 37 7.99 -8.55 8.84
C SER A 37 7.75 -10.01 9.22
N LYS A 38 6.60 -10.57 8.81
CA LYS A 38 6.21 -11.95 9.11
C LYS A 38 5.90 -12.76 7.85
N ARG A 39 6.07 -12.18 6.67
CA ARG A 39 5.74 -12.83 5.39
C ARG A 39 6.94 -12.80 4.47
N PRO A 40 7.28 -13.92 3.82
CA PRO A 40 8.32 -13.91 2.77
C PRO A 40 7.80 -13.22 1.51
N TYR A 41 8.71 -12.76 0.66
CA TYR A 41 8.33 -12.06 -0.57
C TYR A 41 7.54 -12.93 -1.55
N LYS A 42 7.60 -14.25 -1.43
CA LYS A 42 6.83 -15.16 -2.29
C LYS A 42 5.32 -14.96 -2.16
N VAL A 43 4.82 -14.30 -1.08
CA VAL A 43 3.39 -14.00 -0.94
C VAL A 43 2.88 -13.09 -2.06
N ILE A 44 3.78 -12.39 -2.75
CA ILE A 44 3.45 -11.53 -3.90
C ILE A 44 2.76 -12.32 -5.01
N LYS A 45 2.98 -13.63 -5.10
CA LYS A 45 2.26 -14.47 -6.07
C LYS A 45 0.74 -14.41 -5.89
N ASN A 46 0.26 -14.05 -4.69
CA ASN A 46 -1.17 -13.94 -4.37
C ASN A 46 -1.69 -12.51 -4.54
N HIS A 47 -0.81 -11.55 -4.85
CA HIS A 47 -1.23 -10.18 -5.07
C HIS A 47 -1.87 -10.01 -6.44
N ILE A 48 -2.91 -9.20 -6.51
CA ILE A 48 -3.48 -8.76 -7.79
C ILE A 48 -2.51 -7.77 -8.45
N TYR A 49 -1.83 -6.96 -7.63
CA TYR A 49 -1.05 -5.84 -8.11
C TYR A 49 0.01 -5.48 -7.06
N THR A 50 1.25 -5.30 -7.48
CA THR A 50 2.35 -4.92 -6.59
C THR A 50 3.30 -4.01 -7.36
N CYS A 51 3.55 -2.80 -6.82
CA CYS A 51 4.36 -1.80 -7.49
C CYS A 51 5.33 -1.11 -6.55
N LEU A 52 6.48 -0.75 -7.11
CA LEU A 52 7.32 0.32 -6.59
C LEU A 52 7.06 1.59 -7.40
N TYR A 53 7.14 2.74 -6.74
CA TYR A 53 6.90 4.05 -7.34
C TYR A 53 8.14 4.89 -7.25
N TYR A 54 8.50 5.55 -8.35
CA TYR A 54 9.75 6.29 -8.49
C TYR A 54 9.49 7.74 -8.84
N ASP A 55 10.25 8.63 -8.24
CA ASP A 55 10.39 10.02 -8.67
C ASP A 55 11.78 10.12 -9.31
N GLY A 56 11.82 10.12 -10.66
CA GLY A 56 13.07 9.95 -11.38
C GLY A 56 13.71 8.60 -11.05
N ASP A 57 14.93 8.60 -10.57
CA ASP A 57 15.67 7.39 -10.21
C ASP A 57 15.45 6.93 -8.77
N LYS A 58 14.76 7.72 -7.96
CA LYS A 58 14.58 7.44 -6.55
C LYS A 58 13.28 6.69 -6.30
N CYS A 59 13.36 5.54 -5.64
CA CYS A 59 12.18 4.82 -5.20
C CYS A 59 11.58 5.55 -3.97
N VAL A 60 10.34 6.01 -4.10
CA VAL A 60 9.69 6.82 -3.07
C VAL A 60 8.52 6.12 -2.42
N GLY A 61 8.06 5.00 -2.95
CA GLY A 61 6.90 4.33 -2.38
C GLY A 61 6.68 2.93 -2.91
N TYR A 62 5.79 2.24 -2.25
CA TYR A 62 5.38 0.87 -2.53
C TYR A 62 3.87 0.77 -2.34
N GLY A 63 3.21 -0.04 -3.16
CA GLY A 63 1.79 -0.33 -2.99
C GLY A 63 1.43 -1.72 -3.48
N HIS A 64 0.44 -2.34 -2.83
CA HIS A 64 -0.07 -3.61 -3.30
C HIS A 64 -1.58 -3.75 -3.08
N LEU A 65 -2.17 -4.63 -3.88
CA LEU A 65 -3.50 -5.19 -3.66
C LEU A 65 -3.32 -6.68 -3.47
N ASP A 66 -3.61 -7.16 -2.27
CA ASP A 66 -3.53 -8.57 -1.90
C ASP A 66 -4.94 -9.16 -1.88
N THR A 67 -5.06 -10.47 -2.14
CA THR A 67 -6.34 -11.16 -2.01
C THR A 67 -6.24 -12.22 -0.94
N GLU A 68 -7.25 -12.25 -0.06
CA GLU A 68 -7.42 -13.26 0.96
C GLU A 68 -8.92 -13.54 1.10
N ASP A 69 -9.33 -14.78 0.87
CA ASP A 69 -10.75 -15.20 0.93
C ASP A 69 -11.68 -14.32 0.07
N ASP A 70 -11.22 -13.99 -1.15
CA ASP A 70 -11.92 -13.12 -2.11
C ASP A 70 -12.07 -11.66 -1.66
N ILE A 71 -11.38 -11.28 -0.59
CA ILE A 71 -11.32 -9.90 -0.11
C ILE A 71 -10.04 -9.26 -0.62
N VAL A 72 -10.15 -8.02 -1.13
CA VAL A 72 -8.98 -7.26 -1.59
C VAL A 72 -8.49 -6.36 -0.47
N TRP A 73 -7.22 -6.54 -0.09
CA TRP A 73 -6.56 -5.76 0.95
C TRP A 73 -5.49 -4.87 0.34
N LEU A 74 -5.49 -3.62 0.75
CA LEU A 74 -4.54 -2.62 0.27
C LEU A 74 -3.40 -2.45 1.28
N GLY A 75 -2.17 -2.45 0.77
CA GLY A 75 -0.98 -2.10 1.54
C GLY A 75 -0.23 -0.98 0.87
N ILE A 76 0.31 -0.05 1.66
CA ILE A 76 1.03 1.11 1.15
C ILE A 76 2.19 1.44 2.08
N LEU A 77 3.32 1.82 1.48
CA LEU A 77 4.52 2.25 2.22
C LEU A 77 5.15 3.42 1.48
N VAL A 78 5.21 4.57 2.15
CA VAL A 78 5.87 5.76 1.61
C VAL A 78 7.28 5.84 2.21
N GLY A 79 8.27 6.23 1.39
CA GLY A 79 9.65 6.34 1.85
C GLY A 79 9.78 7.30 3.03
N ASP A 80 10.71 6.99 3.94
CA ASP A 80 10.87 7.71 5.21
C ASP A 80 11.11 9.21 5.02
N THR A 81 11.81 9.60 3.96
CA THR A 81 12.11 11.02 3.67
C THR A 81 11.07 11.68 2.78
N GLU A 82 10.00 10.96 2.42
CA GLU A 82 9.02 11.42 1.42
C GLU A 82 7.68 11.84 2.03
N THR A 83 7.58 11.84 3.37
CA THR A 83 6.35 12.22 4.05
C THR A 83 6.04 13.71 3.80
N GLY A 84 4.75 14.04 3.69
CA GLY A 84 4.31 15.41 3.43
C GLY A 84 4.31 15.83 1.96
N LYS A 85 4.75 14.96 1.05
CA LYS A 85 4.81 15.27 -0.40
C LYS A 85 3.61 14.75 -1.19
N LYS A 86 2.57 14.27 -0.50
CA LYS A 86 1.33 13.74 -1.11
C LYS A 86 1.55 12.47 -1.95
N ILE A 87 2.66 11.78 -1.75
CA ILE A 87 2.97 10.54 -2.47
C ILE A 87 1.97 9.43 -2.11
N GLY A 88 1.62 9.32 -0.82
CA GLY A 88 0.65 8.32 -0.36
C GLY A 88 -0.68 8.42 -1.09
N GLY A 89 -1.21 9.64 -1.27
CA GLY A 89 -2.45 9.85 -2.00
C GLY A 89 -2.37 9.43 -3.46
N LYS A 90 -1.23 9.68 -4.10
CA LYS A 90 -1.03 9.27 -5.50
C LYS A 90 -0.95 7.76 -5.65
N ILE A 91 -0.27 7.07 -4.72
CA ILE A 91 -0.22 5.62 -4.72
C ILE A 91 -1.62 5.04 -4.49
N MET A 92 -2.38 5.62 -3.54
CA MET A 92 -3.76 5.21 -3.29
C MET A 92 -4.62 5.30 -4.55
N ASP A 93 -4.52 6.41 -5.29
CA ASP A 93 -5.29 6.60 -6.51
C ASP A 93 -4.97 5.50 -7.54
N ASP A 94 -3.69 5.15 -7.68
CA ASP A 94 -3.28 4.09 -8.59
C ASP A 94 -3.83 2.73 -8.16
N LEU A 95 -3.72 2.40 -6.87
CA LEU A 95 -4.22 1.12 -6.35
C LEU A 95 -5.74 1.01 -6.51
N ILE A 96 -6.48 2.08 -6.18
CA ILE A 96 -7.94 2.11 -6.31
C ILE A 96 -8.35 1.87 -7.77
N LEU A 97 -7.65 2.51 -8.70
CA LEU A 97 -7.93 2.35 -10.13
C LEU A 97 -7.75 0.90 -10.60
N ASN A 98 -6.85 0.17 -9.98
CA ASN A 98 -6.50 -1.20 -10.39
C ASN A 98 -7.30 -2.29 -9.67
N SER A 99 -8.33 -1.92 -8.90
CA SER A 99 -9.24 -2.88 -8.28
C SER A 99 -10.65 -2.75 -8.82
N ASP A 100 -11.26 -3.87 -9.20
CA ASP A 100 -12.68 -3.92 -9.59
C ASP A 100 -13.58 -4.21 -8.39
N SER A 101 -13.01 -4.58 -7.27
CA SER A 101 -13.71 -4.98 -6.05
C SER A 101 -13.58 -3.93 -4.96
N ASP A 102 -14.45 -4.02 -3.95
CA ASP A 102 -14.29 -3.24 -2.72
C ASP A 102 -12.91 -3.51 -2.13
N ILE A 103 -12.36 -2.51 -1.44
CA ILE A 103 -11.01 -2.58 -0.90
C ILE A 103 -11.05 -2.36 0.60
N LEU A 104 -10.34 -3.22 1.33
CA LEU A 104 -10.13 -3.06 2.77
C LEU A 104 -8.68 -2.70 3.06
N LEU A 105 -8.47 -2.00 4.15
CA LEU A 105 -7.15 -1.75 4.70
C LEU A 105 -7.20 -1.75 6.22
N SER A 106 -6.05 -1.95 6.85
CA SER A 106 -5.89 -1.85 8.28
C SER A 106 -4.95 -0.68 8.57
N VAL A 107 -5.25 0.10 9.59
CA VAL A 107 -4.47 1.28 9.96
C VAL A 107 -4.42 1.43 11.47
N ASP A 108 -3.26 1.76 12.02
CA ASP A 108 -3.11 1.98 13.46
C ASP A 108 -3.98 3.17 13.90
N ILE A 109 -4.61 3.04 15.07
CA ILE A 109 -5.53 4.06 15.60
C ILE A 109 -4.84 5.42 15.74
N ASP A 110 -3.56 5.43 16.10
CA ASP A 110 -2.80 6.66 16.30
C ASP A 110 -2.19 7.24 15.02
N ASN A 111 -2.37 6.58 13.89
CA ASN A 111 -1.84 7.07 12.62
C ASN A 111 -2.84 8.03 11.96
N HIS A 112 -3.00 9.21 12.58
CA HIS A 112 -4.01 10.20 12.17
C HIS A 112 -3.78 10.74 10.76
N VAL A 113 -2.51 10.86 10.35
CA VAL A 113 -2.16 11.33 9.00
C VAL A 113 -2.69 10.37 7.95
N ALA A 114 -2.42 9.07 8.12
CA ALA A 114 -2.88 8.05 7.18
C ALA A 114 -4.41 7.96 7.17
N ILE A 115 -5.05 7.95 8.33
CA ILE A 115 -6.52 7.90 8.43
C ILE A 115 -7.13 9.07 7.66
N SER A 116 -6.59 10.28 7.82
CA SER A 116 -7.07 11.45 7.10
C SER A 116 -6.96 11.30 5.58
N VAL A 117 -5.83 10.75 5.09
CA VAL A 117 -5.64 10.48 3.66
C VAL A 117 -6.67 9.47 3.16
N TYR A 118 -6.89 8.39 3.92
CA TYR A 118 -7.85 7.35 3.53
C TYR A 118 -9.28 7.87 3.50
N GLU A 119 -9.66 8.68 4.49
CA GLU A 119 -11.00 9.29 4.52
C GLU A 119 -11.22 10.20 3.31
N LYS A 120 -10.21 10.96 2.89
CA LYS A 120 -10.28 11.79 1.69
C LYS A 120 -10.45 10.97 0.41
N LYS A 121 -10.01 9.70 0.42
CA LYS A 121 -10.20 8.78 -0.69
C LYS A 121 -11.49 7.96 -0.55
N GLU A 122 -12.37 8.36 0.37
CA GLU A 122 -13.69 7.77 0.58
C GLU A 122 -13.69 6.41 1.26
N PHE A 123 -12.60 6.04 1.91
CA PHE A 123 -12.60 4.93 2.84
C PHE A 123 -13.30 5.34 4.14
N HIS A 124 -14.01 4.42 4.75
CA HIS A 124 -14.66 4.65 6.05
C HIS A 124 -14.37 3.50 7.00
N ILE A 125 -14.38 3.80 8.31
CA ILE A 125 -14.11 2.81 9.36
C ILE A 125 -15.30 1.87 9.44
N ILE A 126 -15.05 0.55 9.33
CA ILE A 126 -16.09 -0.48 9.48
C ILE A 126 -15.89 -1.29 10.75
N GLU A 127 -14.67 -1.36 11.29
CA GLU A 127 -14.36 -2.06 12.52
C GLU A 127 -13.28 -1.30 13.28
N THR A 128 -13.38 -1.32 14.63
CA THR A 128 -12.34 -0.76 15.49
C THR A 128 -11.89 -1.85 16.47
N HIS A 129 -10.60 -2.11 16.47
CA HIS A 129 -9.93 -3.04 17.38
C HIS A 129 -9.07 -2.26 18.37
N PRO A 130 -8.50 -2.89 19.41
CA PRO A 130 -7.76 -2.16 20.45
C PRO A 130 -6.62 -1.27 19.93
N THR A 131 -5.95 -1.64 18.83
CA THR A 131 -4.80 -0.90 18.33
C THR A 131 -4.93 -0.44 16.87
N TYR A 132 -5.99 -0.86 16.17
CA TYR A 132 -6.14 -0.53 14.75
C TYR A 132 -7.60 -0.47 14.33
N HIS A 133 -7.84 0.25 13.23
CA HIS A 133 -9.12 0.26 12.52
C HIS A 133 -9.02 -0.58 11.25
N ILE A 134 -10.15 -1.14 10.82
CA ILE A 134 -10.32 -1.64 9.47
C ILE A 134 -11.19 -0.63 8.74
N MET A 135 -10.72 -0.19 7.57
CA MET A 135 -11.44 0.76 6.73
C MET A 135 -11.78 0.11 5.38
N LYS A 136 -12.85 0.57 4.77
CA LYS A 136 -13.37 0.01 3.52
C LYS A 136 -13.73 1.09 2.53
N LEU A 137 -13.37 0.85 1.26
CA LEU A 137 -13.86 1.61 0.12
C LEU A 137 -14.84 0.74 -0.67
N ASN A 138 -16.04 1.24 -0.90
CA ASN A 138 -17.05 0.56 -1.70
C ASN A 138 -16.93 1.03 -3.16
N LYS A 139 -16.51 0.13 -4.05
CA LYS A 139 -16.26 0.47 -5.45
C LYS A 139 -17.54 0.57 -6.29
N ASN A 140 -18.61 -0.05 -5.85
CA ASN A 140 -19.84 -0.18 -6.63
C ASN A 140 -20.93 0.83 -6.25
N LEU A 141 -20.63 1.82 -5.41
CA LEU A 141 -21.62 2.80 -4.94
C LEU A 141 -22.20 3.67 -6.04
N ASN A 142 -21.48 3.85 -7.15
CA ASN A 142 -21.84 4.78 -8.22
C ASN A 142 -22.35 4.07 -9.49
N LYS A 143 -22.76 2.83 -9.37
CA LYS A 143 -23.34 2.10 -10.49
C LYS A 143 -24.85 2.28 -10.56
#